data_c7e5f2997afd67bdb5a53809c607ff1e
#
_entry.id   c7e5f2997afd67bdb5a53809c607ff1e
#
_cell.length_a   1.000
_cell.length_b   1.000
_cell.length_c   1.000
_cell.angle_alpha   90.00
_cell.angle_beta   90.00
_cell.angle_gamma   90.00
#
_symmetry.space_group_name_H-M   'P 1'
#
loop_
_entity.id
_entity.type
_entity.pdbx_description
1 polymer ?
#
loop_
_entity_poly.entity_id
_entity_poly.type
_entity_poly.pdbx_seq_one_letter_code
_entity_poly.pdbx_strand_id
1 'polypeptide(L)'
;MSVPTHARDRWEELVAQINEARSRYYERDRPTLSDEEYDALYRELVELENSHPELASGESPTQTVGGERSEMFDPVEHLERMYSLDNVFDDGELEAWFERVVKGIGSLPPMLCELKIDGLAVDAVYTKGILTSLATRGDGRVGEDVTANAAHIPAIPQKLSGGTVPDLIEVRGEIFFTLADFTTINAEQLEAGLPSFANPRNAAAGTLRQRVDKKLIELRESERSGARRAETLRGEVDRALRRLSLLRLTVHGIGATRGLSITQQSDGYTELASLGLPVSDRMDVRD
;
A
#
# COMPACT_ATOMS: atom_id res chain seq x y z
N MET A 1 28.86 -6.20 25.45
CA MET A 1 29.03 -7.68 25.69
C MET A 1 28.74 -8.34 24.35
N SER A 2 29.39 -9.44 24.00
CA SER A 2 29.11 -10.11 22.73
C SER A 2 27.73 -10.79 22.80
N VAL A 3 26.94 -10.67 21.74
CA VAL A 3 25.65 -11.39 21.60
C VAL A 3 25.88 -12.89 21.80
N PRO A 4 25.10 -13.58 22.64
CA PRO A 4 25.16 -15.03 22.75
C PRO A 4 24.91 -15.70 21.40
N THR A 5 25.63 -16.77 21.07
CA THR A 5 25.55 -17.47 19.78
C THR A 5 24.13 -17.89 19.47
N HIS A 6 23.38 -18.43 20.44
CA HIS A 6 21.99 -18.85 20.25
C HIS A 6 21.04 -17.70 19.94
N ALA A 7 21.29 -16.49 20.48
CA ALA A 7 20.47 -15.31 20.17
C ALA A 7 20.73 -14.81 18.74
N ARG A 8 21.98 -14.89 18.28
CA ARG A 8 22.35 -14.55 16.90
C ARG A 8 21.74 -15.54 15.90
N ASP A 9 21.89 -16.86 16.17
CA ASP A 9 21.33 -17.91 15.31
C ASP A 9 19.80 -17.75 15.19
N ARG A 10 19.11 -17.47 16.31
CA ARG A 10 17.66 -17.23 16.30
C ARG A 10 17.28 -15.96 15.54
N TRP A 11 18.05 -14.89 15.68
CA TRP A 11 17.85 -13.66 14.92
C TRP A 11 17.98 -13.90 13.41
N GLU A 12 19.04 -14.60 12.97
CA GLU A 12 19.25 -14.93 11.55
C GLU A 12 18.08 -15.78 10.99
N GLU A 13 17.58 -16.74 11.78
CA GLU A 13 16.42 -17.55 11.41
C GLU A 13 15.15 -16.70 11.25
N LEU A 14 14.86 -15.82 12.22
CA LEU A 14 13.70 -14.93 12.18
C LEU A 14 13.77 -13.95 11.01
N VAL A 15 14.93 -13.34 10.78
CA VAL A 15 15.17 -12.45 9.63
C VAL A 15 14.91 -13.18 8.31
N ALA A 16 15.43 -14.41 8.16
CA ALA A 16 15.22 -15.20 6.96
C ALA A 16 13.73 -15.56 6.74
N GLN A 17 13.03 -16.01 7.80
CA GLN A 17 11.59 -16.36 7.72
C GLN A 17 10.73 -15.15 7.41
N ILE A 18 10.96 -14.01 8.05
CA ILE A 18 10.21 -12.78 7.84
C ILE A 18 10.47 -12.22 6.43
N ASN A 19 11.72 -12.23 5.96
CA ASN A 19 12.03 -11.78 4.60
C ASN A 19 11.42 -12.68 3.53
N GLU A 20 11.46 -14.01 3.70
CA GLU A 20 10.78 -14.93 2.79
C GLU A 20 9.25 -14.72 2.82
N ALA A 21 8.65 -14.53 4.00
CA ALA A 21 7.24 -14.22 4.12
C ALA A 21 6.88 -12.89 3.42
N ARG A 22 7.71 -11.85 3.59
CA ARG A 22 7.57 -10.56 2.89
C ARG A 22 7.66 -10.71 1.38
N SER A 23 8.67 -11.42 0.86
CA SER A 23 8.82 -11.67 -0.57
C SER A 23 7.60 -12.40 -1.14
N ARG A 24 7.12 -13.44 -0.45
CA ARG A 24 5.90 -14.15 -0.86
C ARG A 24 4.66 -13.28 -0.81
N TYR A 25 4.55 -12.44 0.20
CA TYR A 25 3.39 -11.58 0.40
C TYR A 25 3.37 -10.39 -0.57
N TYR A 26 4.50 -9.67 -0.70
CA TYR A 26 4.56 -8.43 -1.48
C TYR A 26 4.89 -8.63 -2.97
N GLU A 27 5.66 -9.69 -3.31
CA GLU A 27 6.18 -9.87 -4.67
C GLU A 27 5.46 -10.98 -5.44
N ARG A 28 5.12 -12.08 -4.74
CA ARG A 28 4.58 -13.27 -5.38
C ARG A 28 3.07 -13.45 -5.21
N ASP A 29 2.41 -12.59 -4.43
CA ASP A 29 0.98 -12.67 -4.07
C ASP A 29 0.55 -14.07 -3.57
N ARG A 30 1.47 -14.80 -2.88
CA ARG A 30 1.29 -16.17 -2.37
C ARG A 30 1.78 -16.28 -0.94
N PRO A 31 1.09 -15.67 0.04
CA PRO A 31 1.45 -15.78 1.43
C PRO A 31 1.41 -17.25 1.87
N THR A 32 2.39 -17.64 2.68
CA THR A 32 2.48 -18.97 3.30
C THR A 32 2.24 -18.96 4.79
N LEU A 33 2.23 -17.75 5.38
CA LEU A 33 1.92 -17.52 6.78
C LEU A 33 0.59 -16.76 6.85
N SER A 34 -0.20 -17.02 7.88
CA SER A 34 -1.29 -16.14 8.28
C SER A 34 -0.73 -14.84 8.86
N ASP A 35 -1.56 -13.79 8.94
CA ASP A 35 -1.15 -12.53 9.54
C ASP A 35 -0.74 -12.74 11.02
N GLU A 36 -1.45 -13.60 11.76
CA GLU A 36 -1.12 -13.95 13.16
C GLU A 36 0.26 -14.63 13.29
N GLU A 37 0.58 -15.56 12.38
CA GLU A 37 1.88 -16.24 12.36
C GLU A 37 3.01 -15.27 12.02
N TYR A 38 2.79 -14.39 11.04
CA TYR A 38 3.75 -13.35 10.69
C TYR A 38 3.98 -12.38 11.85
N ASP A 39 2.92 -11.90 12.48
CA ASP A 39 3.00 -10.98 13.61
C ASP A 39 3.72 -11.60 14.82
N ALA A 40 3.53 -12.91 15.06
CA ALA A 40 4.26 -13.62 16.11
C ALA A 40 5.77 -13.66 15.85
N LEU A 41 6.20 -13.98 14.62
CA LEU A 41 7.61 -13.96 14.23
C LEU A 41 8.21 -12.55 14.32
N TYR A 42 7.47 -11.56 13.86
CA TYR A 42 7.93 -10.17 13.90
C TYR A 42 8.07 -9.64 15.31
N ARG A 43 7.15 -9.98 16.20
CA ARG A 43 7.22 -9.63 17.63
C ARG A 43 8.44 -10.26 18.31
N GLU A 44 8.67 -11.56 18.07
CA GLU A 44 9.85 -12.26 18.60
C GLU A 44 11.16 -11.59 18.14
N LEU A 45 11.23 -11.16 16.86
CA LEU A 45 12.38 -10.43 16.33
C LEU A 45 12.59 -9.09 17.06
N VAL A 46 11.52 -8.32 17.27
CA VAL A 46 11.57 -7.03 17.99
C VAL A 46 12.03 -7.22 19.43
N GLU A 47 11.51 -8.23 20.15
CA GLU A 47 11.91 -8.55 21.52
C GLU A 47 13.40 -8.94 21.60
N LEU A 48 13.87 -9.71 20.62
CA LEU A 48 15.26 -10.13 20.55
C LEU A 48 16.20 -8.95 20.28
N GLU A 49 15.82 -8.03 19.39
CA GLU A 49 16.59 -6.82 19.10
C GLU A 49 16.56 -5.82 20.27
N ASN A 50 15.44 -5.70 20.99
CA ASN A 50 15.38 -4.91 22.22
C ASN A 50 16.29 -5.45 23.32
N SER A 51 16.43 -6.78 23.42
CA SER A 51 17.31 -7.44 24.36
C SER A 51 18.78 -7.38 23.94
N HIS A 52 19.04 -7.29 22.65
CA HIS A 52 20.36 -7.27 22.01
C HIS A 52 20.42 -6.20 20.92
N PRO A 53 20.49 -4.88 21.27
CA PRO A 53 20.45 -3.78 20.29
C PRO A 53 21.53 -3.85 19.20
N GLU A 54 22.62 -4.57 19.43
CA GLU A 54 23.67 -4.82 18.46
C GLU A 54 23.25 -5.74 17.29
N LEU A 55 22.10 -6.41 17.39
CA LEU A 55 21.49 -7.19 16.30
C LEU A 55 20.64 -6.33 15.36
N ALA A 56 20.11 -5.21 15.83
CA ALA A 56 19.27 -4.31 15.04
C ALA A 56 20.11 -3.60 13.95
N SER A 57 20.44 -4.34 12.90
CA SER A 57 21.18 -3.82 11.74
C SER A 57 20.23 -3.17 10.73
N GLY A 58 20.80 -2.35 9.81
CA GLY A 58 20.01 -1.76 8.71
C GLY A 58 19.40 -2.77 7.73
N GLU A 59 19.79 -4.05 7.82
CA GLU A 59 19.25 -5.15 7.01
C GLU A 59 18.09 -5.89 7.72
N SER A 60 17.87 -5.58 9.01
CA SER A 60 16.75 -6.19 9.74
C SER A 60 15.40 -5.81 9.16
N PRO A 61 14.44 -6.75 9.09
CA PRO A 61 13.04 -6.44 8.76
C PRO A 61 12.40 -5.38 9.65
N THR A 62 12.89 -5.18 10.88
CA THR A 62 12.41 -4.11 11.77
C THR A 62 12.88 -2.72 11.34
N GLN A 63 13.96 -2.63 10.58
CA GLN A 63 14.56 -1.38 10.08
C GLN A 63 14.23 -1.10 8.62
N THR A 64 13.68 -2.09 7.90
CA THR A 64 13.36 -1.99 6.48
C THR A 64 11.85 -2.04 6.24
N VAL A 65 11.37 -1.24 5.29
CA VAL A 65 10.00 -1.35 4.77
C VAL A 65 9.97 -2.49 3.76
N GLY A 66 9.04 -3.44 3.91
CA GLY A 66 8.99 -4.64 3.08
C GLY A 66 8.56 -4.38 1.65
N GLY A 67 9.09 -5.21 0.73
CA GLY A 67 8.77 -5.29 -0.69
C GLY A 67 9.95 -4.91 -1.57
N GLU A 68 10.57 -5.90 -2.25
CA GLU A 68 11.46 -5.62 -3.37
C GLU A 68 10.62 -5.21 -4.59
N ARG A 69 11.23 -4.39 -5.45
CA ARG A 69 10.59 -3.91 -6.67
C ARG A 69 10.52 -5.03 -7.71
N SER A 70 9.39 -5.11 -8.39
CA SER A 70 9.30 -5.90 -9.62
C SER A 70 10.00 -5.18 -10.77
N GLU A 71 10.77 -5.89 -11.58
CA GLU A 71 11.37 -5.36 -12.82
C GLU A 71 10.33 -5.03 -13.92
N MET A 72 9.05 -5.30 -13.66
CA MET A 72 7.98 -5.09 -14.64
C MET A 72 7.57 -3.61 -14.80
N PHE A 73 7.84 -2.77 -13.81
CA PHE A 73 7.44 -1.36 -13.76
C PHE A 73 8.64 -0.45 -13.61
N ASP A 74 8.54 0.74 -14.19
CA ASP A 74 9.55 1.77 -14.00
C ASP A 74 9.55 2.27 -12.55
N PRO A 75 10.72 2.61 -11.99
CA PRO A 75 10.80 3.15 -10.63
C PRO A 75 10.33 4.60 -10.58
N VAL A 76 9.63 4.97 -9.50
CA VAL A 76 9.23 6.33 -9.18
C VAL A 76 9.75 6.69 -7.80
N GLU A 77 10.54 7.75 -7.67
CA GLU A 77 10.94 8.32 -6.38
C GLU A 77 9.78 9.12 -5.80
N HIS A 78 9.42 8.84 -4.53
CA HIS A 78 8.45 9.65 -3.79
C HIS A 78 9.04 11.02 -3.46
N LEU A 79 8.20 12.06 -3.54
CA LEU A 79 8.63 13.42 -3.20
C LEU A 79 9.01 13.52 -1.71
N GLU A 80 8.29 12.78 -0.87
CA GLU A 80 8.64 12.58 0.54
C GLU A 80 8.59 11.09 0.88
N ARG A 81 9.44 10.66 1.81
CA ARG A 81 9.49 9.25 2.23
C ARG A 81 8.15 8.78 2.80
N MET A 82 7.67 7.63 2.33
CA MET A 82 6.55 6.90 2.92
C MET A 82 7.04 6.00 4.06
N TYR A 83 6.45 6.17 5.23
CA TYR A 83 6.79 5.36 6.40
C TYR A 83 5.80 4.21 6.57
N SER A 84 6.19 3.20 7.35
CA SER A 84 5.27 2.21 7.91
C SER A 84 4.77 2.66 9.27
N LEU A 85 3.68 2.05 9.73
CA LEU A 85 3.13 2.25 11.06
C LEU A 85 3.56 1.09 11.96
N ASP A 86 3.82 1.40 13.23
CA ASP A 86 3.97 0.38 14.26
C ASP A 86 2.60 -0.23 14.60
N ASN A 87 2.62 -1.47 15.10
CA ASN A 87 1.42 -2.15 15.58
C ASN A 87 1.36 -2.08 17.10
N VAL A 88 0.15 -2.06 17.65
CA VAL A 88 -0.15 -2.32 19.06
C VAL A 88 -1.18 -3.45 19.14
N PHE A 89 -1.02 -4.37 20.07
CA PHE A 89 -1.83 -5.59 20.15
C PHE A 89 -2.64 -5.68 21.44
N ASP A 90 -2.32 -4.84 22.44
CA ASP A 90 -3.03 -4.77 23.70
C ASP A 90 -3.03 -3.35 24.29
N ASP A 91 -3.80 -3.17 25.37
CA ASP A 91 -3.95 -1.88 26.05
C ASP A 91 -2.64 -1.39 26.67
N GLY A 92 -1.77 -2.30 27.16
CA GLY A 92 -0.48 -1.94 27.74
C GLY A 92 0.50 -1.39 26.71
N GLU A 93 0.52 -1.96 25.50
CA GLU A 93 1.32 -1.44 24.39
C GLU A 93 0.80 -0.07 23.92
N LEU A 94 -0.53 0.11 23.92
CA LEU A 94 -1.15 1.40 23.59
C LEU A 94 -0.80 2.46 24.63
N GLU A 95 -0.89 2.15 25.93
CA GLU A 95 -0.48 3.05 27.01
C GLU A 95 1.01 3.44 26.88
N ALA A 96 1.89 2.48 26.63
CA ALA A 96 3.30 2.73 26.40
C ALA A 96 3.55 3.61 25.17
N TRP A 97 2.73 3.48 24.11
CA TRP A 97 2.81 4.36 22.96
C TRP A 97 2.40 5.80 23.34
N PHE A 98 1.31 5.99 24.08
CA PHE A 98 0.92 7.32 24.58
C PHE A 98 2.00 7.95 25.45
N GLU A 99 2.64 7.19 26.33
CA GLU A 99 3.75 7.70 27.15
C GLU A 99 4.93 8.18 26.29
N ARG A 100 5.27 7.44 25.21
CA ARG A 100 6.31 7.88 24.25
C ARG A 100 5.92 9.17 23.55
N VAL A 101 4.65 9.33 23.13
CA VAL A 101 4.15 10.57 22.52
C VAL A 101 4.28 11.74 23.51
N VAL A 102 3.78 11.59 24.74
CA VAL A 102 3.87 12.63 25.78
C VAL A 102 5.34 12.99 26.07
N LYS A 103 6.22 12.00 26.15
CA LYS A 103 7.65 12.23 26.37
C LYS A 103 8.30 12.99 25.20
N GLY A 104 7.85 12.76 23.98
CA GLY A 104 8.41 13.40 22.77
C GLY A 104 7.97 14.85 22.59
N ILE A 105 6.70 15.16 22.86
CA ILE A 105 6.10 16.46 22.56
C ILE A 105 5.56 17.22 23.80
N GLY A 106 5.69 16.64 24.99
CA GLY A 106 5.37 17.30 26.26
C GLY A 106 3.92 17.17 26.73
N SER A 107 3.00 16.76 25.88
CA SER A 107 1.57 16.55 26.21
C SER A 107 0.96 15.57 25.24
N LEU A 108 -0.19 14.96 25.58
CA LEU A 108 -0.99 14.21 24.65
C LEU A 108 -1.82 15.19 23.81
N PRO A 109 -1.65 15.25 22.49
CA PRO A 109 -2.50 16.05 21.62
C PRO A 109 -3.83 15.31 21.35
N PRO A 110 -4.87 16.00 20.83
CA PRO A 110 -6.03 15.32 20.26
C PRO A 110 -5.61 14.30 19.19
N MET A 111 -6.16 13.11 19.29
CA MET A 111 -5.83 11.99 18.39
C MET A 111 -6.91 11.82 17.32
N LEU A 112 -6.48 11.72 16.06
CA LEU A 112 -7.37 11.33 14.98
C LEU A 112 -7.37 9.80 14.87
N CYS A 113 -8.53 9.19 15.11
CA CYS A 113 -8.74 7.76 14.99
C CYS A 113 -9.45 7.45 13.68
N GLU A 114 -8.95 6.50 12.93
CA GLU A 114 -9.54 6.07 11.65
C GLU A 114 -9.41 4.56 11.43
N LEU A 115 -10.14 4.03 10.47
CA LEU A 115 -10.01 2.63 10.08
C LEU A 115 -8.72 2.44 9.29
N LYS A 116 -7.89 1.50 9.72
CA LYS A 116 -6.75 1.04 8.94
C LYS A 116 -7.26 0.06 7.87
N ILE A 117 -7.46 0.58 6.67
CA ILE A 117 -7.88 -0.24 5.53
C ILE A 117 -6.74 -1.17 5.11
N ASP A 118 -7.08 -2.41 4.83
CA ASP A 118 -6.14 -3.42 4.35
C ASP A 118 -6.20 -3.52 2.82
N GLY A 119 -5.18 -3.00 2.16
CA GLY A 119 -5.05 -2.93 0.71
C GLY A 119 -3.60 -2.78 0.28
N LEU A 120 -3.34 -2.01 -0.76
CA LEU A 120 -2.03 -1.65 -1.25
C LEU A 120 -1.80 -0.15 -1.13
N ALA A 121 -0.77 0.23 -0.38
CA ALA A 121 -0.42 1.63 -0.19
C ALA A 121 0.10 2.23 -1.50
N VAL A 122 -0.43 3.40 -1.84
CA VAL A 122 -0.07 4.17 -3.04
C VAL A 122 0.21 5.62 -2.70
N ASP A 123 0.99 6.22 -3.59
CA ASP A 123 1.31 7.62 -3.64
C ASP A 123 0.81 8.21 -4.97
N ALA A 124 -0.04 9.22 -4.89
CA ALA A 124 -0.59 9.91 -6.06
C ALA A 124 -0.18 11.37 -6.07
N VAL A 125 0.53 11.80 -7.12
CA VAL A 125 1.00 13.17 -7.28
C VAL A 125 0.12 13.91 -8.28
N TYR A 126 -0.41 15.04 -7.83
CA TYR A 126 -1.17 15.97 -8.68
C TYR A 126 -0.38 17.27 -8.87
N THR A 127 -0.19 17.65 -10.14
CA THR A 127 0.42 18.93 -10.51
C THR A 127 -0.64 19.82 -11.16
N LYS A 128 -0.88 20.98 -10.58
CA LYS A 128 -1.95 21.91 -11.03
C LYS A 128 -3.31 21.20 -11.16
N GLY A 129 -3.57 20.29 -10.22
CA GLY A 129 -4.79 19.52 -10.12
C GLY A 129 -4.91 18.34 -11.10
N ILE A 130 -3.93 18.05 -11.92
CA ILE A 130 -3.92 16.90 -12.83
C ILE A 130 -3.05 15.80 -12.22
N LEU A 131 -3.55 14.55 -12.22
CA LEU A 131 -2.77 13.38 -11.82
C LEU A 131 -1.57 13.23 -12.77
N THR A 132 -0.36 13.28 -12.23
CA THR A 132 0.88 13.15 -13.00
C THR A 132 1.63 11.87 -12.68
N SER A 133 1.40 11.28 -11.50
CA SER A 133 2.02 10.03 -11.09
C SER A 133 1.12 9.28 -10.12
N LEU A 134 1.09 7.96 -10.25
CA LEU A 134 0.57 7.02 -9.26
C LEU A 134 1.62 5.93 -9.08
N ALA A 135 2.15 5.79 -7.87
CA ALA A 135 3.17 4.81 -7.54
C ALA A 135 2.75 3.92 -6.36
N THR A 136 3.22 2.68 -6.32
CA THR A 136 3.13 1.86 -5.11
C THR A 136 4.12 2.38 -4.07
N ARG A 137 3.93 2.06 -2.79
CA ARG A 137 4.85 2.47 -1.73
C ARG A 137 6.29 1.98 -1.94
N GLY A 138 6.46 0.76 -2.45
CA GLY A 138 7.78 0.12 -2.57
C GLY A 138 8.50 0.06 -1.22
N ASP A 139 9.77 0.46 -1.20
CA ASP A 139 10.60 0.54 0.01
C ASP A 139 10.38 1.84 0.83
N GLY A 140 9.39 2.63 0.44
CA GLY A 140 9.06 3.91 1.05
C GLY A 140 9.85 5.10 0.50
N ARG A 141 10.85 4.88 -0.35
CA ARG A 141 11.60 5.92 -1.09
C ARG A 141 11.31 5.84 -2.58
N VAL A 142 11.21 4.64 -3.09
CA VAL A 142 10.99 4.35 -4.50
C VAL A 142 9.91 3.29 -4.65
N GLY A 143 8.87 3.61 -5.40
CA GLY A 143 7.78 2.70 -5.74
C GLY A 143 7.80 2.27 -7.20
N GLU A 144 6.79 1.51 -7.61
CA GLU A 144 6.54 1.08 -8.99
C GLU A 144 5.56 2.05 -9.66
N ASP A 145 5.86 2.51 -10.87
CA ASP A 145 4.97 3.38 -11.66
C ASP A 145 3.75 2.58 -12.16
N VAL A 146 2.61 2.84 -11.55
CA VAL A 146 1.31 2.27 -11.95
C VAL A 146 0.36 3.31 -12.52
N THR A 147 0.89 4.47 -12.93
CA THR A 147 0.13 5.61 -13.46
C THR A 147 -0.77 5.22 -14.63
N ALA A 148 -0.30 4.35 -15.53
CA ALA A 148 -1.07 3.89 -16.67
C ALA A 148 -2.39 3.20 -16.27
N ASN A 149 -2.43 2.53 -15.11
CA ASN A 149 -3.62 1.85 -14.60
C ASN A 149 -4.62 2.82 -13.95
N ALA A 150 -4.18 3.99 -13.49
CA ALA A 150 -5.02 4.97 -12.81
C ALA A 150 -6.24 5.41 -13.65
N ALA A 151 -6.07 5.50 -14.97
CA ALA A 151 -7.15 5.88 -15.89
C ALA A 151 -8.32 4.86 -15.92
N HIS A 152 -8.08 3.63 -15.47
CA HIS A 152 -9.05 2.54 -15.42
C HIS A 152 -9.65 2.31 -14.02
N ILE A 153 -9.28 3.15 -13.05
CA ILE A 153 -9.75 3.09 -11.65
C ILE A 153 -10.61 4.33 -11.38
N PRO A 154 -11.95 4.21 -11.44
CA PRO A 154 -12.86 5.37 -11.28
C PRO A 154 -12.74 6.06 -9.91
N ALA A 155 -12.25 5.34 -8.89
CA ALA A 155 -12.02 5.88 -7.55
C ALA A 155 -10.83 6.85 -7.48
N ILE A 156 -9.98 6.92 -8.52
CA ILE A 156 -8.83 7.83 -8.59
C ILE A 156 -9.18 9.01 -9.49
N PRO A 157 -9.41 10.22 -8.93
CA PRO A 157 -9.66 11.41 -9.74
C PRO A 157 -8.47 11.70 -10.67
N GLN A 158 -8.70 11.76 -11.97
CA GLN A 158 -7.67 12.16 -12.95
C GLN A 158 -7.40 13.66 -12.89
N LYS A 159 -8.36 14.41 -12.33
CA LYS A 159 -8.30 15.85 -12.12
C LYS A 159 -9.00 16.20 -10.82
N LEU A 160 -8.31 16.94 -9.97
CA LEU A 160 -8.90 17.52 -8.77
C LEU A 160 -9.95 18.56 -9.15
N SER A 161 -11.01 18.66 -8.36
CA SER A 161 -12.14 19.57 -8.58
C SER A 161 -12.60 20.17 -7.26
N GLY A 162 -13.21 21.32 -7.30
CA GLY A 162 -13.61 22.05 -6.07
C GLY A 162 -12.45 22.85 -5.48
N GLY A 163 -12.62 23.44 -4.31
CA GLY A 163 -11.63 24.12 -3.51
C GLY A 163 -10.61 25.01 -4.23
N THR A 164 -9.54 25.36 -3.55
CA THR A 164 -8.35 25.98 -4.15
C THR A 164 -7.37 24.89 -4.53
N VAL A 165 -7.29 24.59 -5.83
CA VAL A 165 -6.40 23.54 -6.33
C VAL A 165 -4.94 23.96 -6.15
N PRO A 166 -4.12 23.19 -5.41
CA PRO A 166 -2.71 23.50 -5.20
C PRO A 166 -1.87 23.29 -6.47
N ASP A 167 -0.72 23.97 -6.55
CA ASP A 167 0.24 23.78 -7.64
C ASP A 167 0.83 22.37 -7.64
N LEU A 168 1.02 21.79 -6.45
CA LEU A 168 1.49 20.43 -6.22
C LEU A 168 0.84 19.87 -4.98
N ILE A 169 0.39 18.63 -5.05
CA ILE A 169 0.02 17.83 -3.88
C ILE A 169 0.37 16.37 -4.12
N GLU A 170 1.09 15.79 -3.17
CA GLU A 170 1.34 14.36 -3.03
C GLU A 170 0.36 13.81 -1.99
N VAL A 171 -0.47 12.86 -2.36
CA VAL A 171 -1.46 12.24 -1.48
C VAL A 171 -1.19 10.75 -1.34
N ARG A 172 -1.27 10.27 -0.10
CA ARG A 172 -1.05 8.88 0.27
C ARG A 172 -2.37 8.23 0.57
N GLY A 173 -2.56 7.05 0.01
CA GLY A 173 -3.80 6.33 0.16
C GLY A 173 -3.62 4.83 0.11
N GLU A 174 -4.72 4.14 0.32
CA GLU A 174 -4.81 2.69 0.21
C GLU A 174 -5.77 2.34 -0.91
N ILE A 175 -5.30 1.52 -1.88
CA ILE A 175 -6.13 0.91 -2.91
C ILE A 175 -6.57 -0.45 -2.43
N PHE A 176 -7.87 -0.73 -2.48
CA PHE A 176 -8.45 -1.93 -1.92
C PHE A 176 -9.68 -2.40 -2.68
N PHE A 177 -10.11 -3.64 -2.40
CA PHE A 177 -11.44 -4.14 -2.77
C PHE A 177 -12.35 -4.16 -1.54
N THR A 178 -13.63 -3.88 -1.75
CA THR A 178 -14.63 -4.23 -0.73
C THR A 178 -14.75 -5.76 -0.65
N LEU A 179 -15.23 -6.29 0.48
CA LEU A 179 -15.46 -7.74 0.63
C LEU A 179 -16.44 -8.28 -0.41
N ALA A 180 -17.45 -7.48 -0.78
CA ALA A 180 -18.42 -7.84 -1.82
C ALA A 180 -17.77 -7.94 -3.21
N ASP A 181 -16.95 -6.92 -3.59
CA ASP A 181 -16.22 -6.95 -4.85
C ASP A 181 -15.21 -8.10 -4.88
N PHE A 182 -14.49 -8.35 -3.77
CA PHE A 182 -13.57 -9.48 -3.65
C PHE A 182 -14.26 -10.84 -3.85
N THR A 183 -15.44 -11.04 -3.26
CA THR A 183 -16.22 -12.26 -3.47
C THR A 183 -16.61 -12.42 -4.94
N THR A 184 -17.03 -11.33 -5.58
CA THR A 184 -17.43 -11.32 -7.00
C THR A 184 -16.26 -11.67 -7.91
N ILE A 185 -15.11 -11.03 -7.74
CA ILE A 185 -13.93 -11.30 -8.60
C ILE A 185 -13.38 -12.71 -8.40
N ASN A 186 -13.47 -13.29 -7.20
CA ASN A 186 -13.08 -14.68 -6.98
C ASN A 186 -14.04 -15.67 -7.65
N ALA A 187 -15.34 -15.39 -7.67
CA ALA A 187 -16.29 -16.19 -8.44
C ALA A 187 -15.98 -16.12 -9.96
N GLU A 188 -15.73 -14.91 -10.50
CA GLU A 188 -15.34 -14.72 -11.91
C GLU A 188 -14.00 -15.43 -12.24
N GLN A 189 -13.03 -15.48 -11.31
CA GLN A 189 -11.79 -16.25 -11.47
C GLN A 189 -12.06 -17.76 -11.61
N LEU A 190 -12.86 -18.31 -10.70
CA LEU A 190 -13.22 -19.74 -10.73
C LEU A 190 -13.98 -20.12 -11.99
N GLU A 191 -14.94 -19.30 -12.44
CA GLU A 191 -15.67 -19.50 -13.69
C GLU A 191 -14.72 -19.49 -14.91
N ALA A 192 -13.66 -18.67 -14.87
CA ALA A 192 -12.64 -18.62 -15.89
C ALA A 192 -11.60 -19.78 -15.79
N GLY A 193 -11.73 -20.68 -14.82
CA GLY A 193 -10.77 -21.76 -14.55
C GLY A 193 -9.44 -21.29 -13.98
N LEU A 194 -9.43 -20.09 -13.36
CA LEU A 194 -8.26 -19.48 -12.76
C LEU A 194 -8.29 -19.64 -11.23
N PRO A 195 -7.14 -19.63 -10.55
CA PRO A 195 -7.08 -19.72 -9.09
C PRO A 195 -7.69 -18.47 -8.44
N SER A 196 -8.34 -18.65 -7.28
CA SER A 196 -8.84 -17.55 -6.46
C SER A 196 -7.69 -16.79 -5.82
N PHE A 197 -7.91 -15.50 -5.55
CA PHE A 197 -7.02 -14.71 -4.71
C PHE A 197 -7.17 -15.12 -3.24
N ALA A 198 -6.07 -15.12 -2.50
CA ALA A 198 -6.03 -15.55 -1.11
C ALA A 198 -6.79 -14.61 -0.17
N ASN A 199 -6.64 -13.29 -0.38
CA ASN A 199 -7.30 -12.25 0.41
C ASN A 199 -7.53 -10.98 -0.43
N PRO A 200 -8.36 -10.01 0.06
CA PRO A 200 -8.65 -8.77 -0.66
C PRO A 200 -7.41 -7.92 -0.98
N ARG A 201 -6.42 -7.89 -0.09
CA ARG A 201 -5.17 -7.14 -0.29
C ARG A 201 -4.36 -7.70 -1.46
N ASN A 202 -4.14 -9.01 -1.51
CA ASN A 202 -3.42 -9.64 -2.61
C ASN A 202 -4.17 -9.49 -3.93
N ALA A 203 -5.50 -9.54 -3.90
CA ALA A 203 -6.32 -9.25 -5.06
C ALA A 203 -6.13 -7.80 -5.57
N ALA A 204 -6.08 -6.82 -4.67
CA ALA A 204 -5.85 -5.43 -5.01
C ALA A 204 -4.43 -5.21 -5.58
N ALA A 205 -3.41 -5.76 -4.90
CA ALA A 205 -2.02 -5.69 -5.33
C ALA A 205 -1.81 -6.34 -6.70
N GLY A 206 -2.25 -7.59 -6.87
CA GLY A 206 -2.15 -8.32 -8.13
C GLY A 206 -2.99 -7.69 -9.26
N THR A 207 -4.04 -6.94 -8.94
CA THR A 207 -4.82 -6.19 -9.94
C THR A 207 -4.11 -4.91 -10.35
N LEU A 208 -3.63 -4.11 -9.38
CA LEU A 208 -2.96 -2.85 -9.66
C LEU A 208 -1.64 -3.04 -10.40
N ARG A 209 -0.91 -4.13 -10.10
CA ARG A 209 0.40 -4.46 -10.69
C ARG A 209 0.30 -5.23 -12.00
N GLN A 210 -0.80 -5.13 -12.74
CA GLN A 210 -0.92 -5.67 -14.09
C GLN A 210 -0.49 -4.65 -15.14
N ARG A 211 0.30 -5.07 -16.12
CA ARG A 211 0.68 -4.24 -17.29
C ARG A 211 -0.46 -4.22 -18.32
N VAL A 212 -1.59 -3.58 -17.93
CA VAL A 212 -2.77 -3.47 -18.81
C VAL A 212 -2.44 -2.66 -20.06
N ASP A 213 -1.59 -1.67 -19.95
CA ASP A 213 -1.04 -0.89 -21.05
C ASP A 213 -0.41 -1.78 -22.13
N LYS A 214 0.49 -2.70 -21.75
CA LYS A 214 1.13 -3.64 -22.68
C LYS A 214 0.13 -4.64 -23.27
N LYS A 215 -0.78 -5.18 -22.45
CA LYS A 215 -1.83 -6.08 -22.91
C LYS A 215 -2.75 -5.44 -23.96
N LEU A 216 -3.10 -4.17 -23.77
CA LEU A 216 -3.90 -3.40 -24.74
C LEU A 216 -3.16 -3.21 -26.08
N ILE A 217 -1.84 -2.96 -26.05
CA ILE A 217 -1.02 -2.87 -27.24
C ILE A 217 -1.00 -4.23 -27.97
N GLU A 218 -0.68 -5.32 -27.24
CA GLU A 218 -0.64 -6.68 -27.79
C GLU A 218 -1.99 -7.10 -28.41
N LEU A 219 -3.10 -6.75 -27.76
CA LEU A 219 -4.43 -7.02 -28.28
C LEU A 219 -4.65 -6.31 -29.61
N ARG A 220 -4.35 -5.00 -29.71
CA ARG A 220 -4.50 -4.24 -30.95
C ARG A 220 -3.66 -4.79 -32.10
N GLU A 221 -2.43 -5.24 -31.82
CA GLU A 221 -1.53 -5.84 -32.80
C GLU A 221 -2.06 -7.21 -33.27
N SER A 222 -2.54 -8.03 -32.31
CA SER A 222 -3.13 -9.34 -32.60
C SER A 222 -4.41 -9.23 -33.44
N GLU A 223 -5.26 -8.25 -33.16
CA GLU A 223 -6.46 -7.95 -33.95
C GLU A 223 -6.12 -7.51 -35.38
N ARG A 224 -5.13 -6.64 -35.55
CA ARG A 224 -4.66 -6.17 -36.87
C ARG A 224 -4.11 -7.31 -37.74
N SER A 225 -3.43 -8.28 -37.11
CA SER A 225 -2.85 -9.43 -37.80
C SER A 225 -3.83 -10.57 -38.03
N GLY A 226 -5.06 -10.50 -37.47
CA GLY A 226 -6.05 -11.57 -37.54
C GLY A 226 -5.64 -12.84 -36.78
N ALA A 227 -4.76 -12.71 -35.79
CA ALA A 227 -4.25 -13.85 -35.05
C ALA A 227 -5.34 -14.51 -34.18
N ARG A 228 -5.36 -15.85 -34.15
CA ARG A 228 -6.30 -16.63 -33.30
C ARG A 228 -6.21 -16.28 -31.81
N ARG A 229 -5.07 -15.75 -31.37
CA ARG A 229 -4.84 -15.31 -29.98
C ARG A 229 -5.62 -14.06 -29.59
N ALA A 230 -6.14 -13.27 -30.56
CA ALA A 230 -6.84 -12.02 -30.27
C ALA A 230 -8.07 -12.20 -29.37
N GLU A 231 -8.83 -13.27 -29.52
CA GLU A 231 -10.01 -13.55 -28.70
C GLU A 231 -9.63 -13.85 -27.23
N THR A 232 -8.60 -14.67 -27.03
CA THR A 232 -8.07 -14.99 -25.68
C THR A 232 -7.54 -13.71 -24.99
N LEU A 233 -6.73 -12.92 -25.71
CA LEU A 233 -6.21 -11.64 -25.20
C LEU A 233 -7.30 -10.64 -24.86
N ARG A 234 -8.37 -10.57 -25.68
CA ARG A 234 -9.52 -9.71 -25.38
C ARG A 234 -10.15 -10.11 -24.05
N GLY A 235 -10.42 -11.39 -23.84
CA GLY A 235 -10.97 -11.89 -22.58
C GLY A 235 -10.05 -11.61 -21.36
N GLU A 236 -8.73 -11.67 -21.53
CA GLU A 236 -7.77 -11.30 -20.49
C GLU A 236 -7.78 -9.79 -20.17
N VAL A 237 -7.82 -8.94 -21.23
CA VAL A 237 -7.90 -7.49 -21.10
C VAL A 237 -9.21 -7.09 -20.44
N ASP A 238 -10.33 -7.62 -20.87
CA ASP A 238 -11.65 -7.31 -20.32
C ASP A 238 -11.73 -7.65 -18.83
N ARG A 239 -11.22 -8.82 -18.43
CA ARG A 239 -11.13 -9.18 -16.99
C ARG A 239 -10.21 -8.24 -16.21
N ALA A 240 -9.07 -7.85 -16.78
CA ALA A 240 -8.13 -6.93 -16.12
C ALA A 240 -8.77 -5.54 -15.92
N LEU A 241 -9.38 -4.97 -16.97
CA LEU A 241 -10.10 -3.69 -16.91
C LEU A 241 -11.28 -3.75 -15.94
N ARG A 242 -12.05 -4.84 -15.97
CA ARG A 242 -13.14 -5.08 -15.02
C ARG A 242 -12.67 -5.04 -13.59
N ARG A 243 -11.55 -5.72 -13.24
CA ARG A 243 -10.98 -5.69 -11.89
C ARG A 243 -10.48 -4.30 -11.49
N LEU A 244 -9.76 -3.61 -12.38
CA LEU A 244 -9.32 -2.24 -12.14
C LEU A 244 -10.51 -1.30 -11.84
N SER A 245 -11.63 -1.47 -12.54
CA SER A 245 -12.82 -0.64 -12.34
C SER A 245 -13.52 -0.85 -10.99
N LEU A 246 -13.25 -1.95 -10.30
CA LEU A 246 -13.80 -2.28 -8.98
C LEU A 246 -12.89 -1.82 -7.82
N LEU A 247 -11.64 -1.44 -8.10
CA LEU A 247 -10.74 -0.92 -7.08
C LEU A 247 -11.30 0.37 -6.46
N ARG A 248 -11.13 0.48 -5.16
CA ARG A 248 -11.44 1.66 -4.35
C ARG A 248 -10.16 2.32 -3.89
N LEU A 249 -10.24 3.60 -3.60
CA LEU A 249 -9.17 4.37 -2.98
C LEU A 249 -9.73 4.99 -1.68
N THR A 250 -8.94 5.02 -0.63
CA THR A 250 -9.09 5.93 0.50
C THR A 250 -7.80 6.68 0.70
N VAL A 251 -7.88 8.00 0.83
CA VAL A 251 -6.70 8.84 1.10
C VAL A 251 -6.59 9.04 2.59
N HIS A 252 -5.39 8.84 3.14
CA HIS A 252 -5.12 8.90 4.59
C HIS A 252 -3.90 9.77 4.94
N GLY A 253 -3.25 10.39 3.95
CA GLY A 253 -2.08 11.21 4.23
C GLY A 253 -1.75 12.17 3.10
N ILE A 254 -0.98 13.17 3.46
CA ILE A 254 -0.44 14.19 2.56
C ILE A 254 1.07 14.18 2.72
N GLY A 255 1.77 14.12 1.61
CA GLY A 255 3.22 14.32 1.52
C GLY A 255 3.54 15.76 1.12
N ALA A 256 4.38 15.91 0.09
CA ALA A 256 4.81 17.23 -0.40
C ALA A 256 3.63 18.05 -0.94
N THR A 257 3.60 19.33 -0.57
CA THR A 257 2.59 20.28 -1.05
C THR A 257 3.21 21.59 -1.50
N ARG A 258 2.54 22.25 -2.46
CA ARG A 258 2.82 23.63 -2.82
C ARG A 258 1.51 24.37 -3.10
N GLY A 259 1.27 25.43 -2.32
CA GLY A 259 0.03 26.20 -2.41
C GLY A 259 -1.10 25.64 -1.52
N LEU A 260 -0.75 24.80 -0.53
CA LEU A 260 -1.65 24.31 0.50
C LEU A 260 -0.96 24.44 1.85
N SER A 261 -1.69 24.90 2.88
CA SER A 261 -1.19 25.01 4.26
C SER A 261 -2.16 24.26 5.17
N ILE A 262 -1.69 23.17 5.78
CA ILE A 262 -2.45 22.32 6.69
C ILE A 262 -1.69 22.26 8.01
N THR A 263 -2.39 22.51 9.12
CA THR A 263 -1.81 22.49 10.46
C THR A 263 -2.26 21.29 11.29
N GLN A 264 -3.40 20.70 10.93
CA GLN A 264 -3.95 19.52 11.60
C GLN A 264 -4.36 18.47 10.54
N GLN A 265 -4.20 17.20 10.86
CA GLN A 265 -4.55 16.11 9.96
C GLN A 265 -6.06 16.11 9.60
N SER A 266 -6.93 16.41 10.56
CA SER A 266 -8.38 16.53 10.34
C SER A 266 -8.75 17.61 9.33
N ASP A 267 -8.05 18.78 9.37
CA ASP A 267 -8.23 19.83 8.37
C ASP A 267 -7.77 19.37 6.99
N GLY A 268 -6.67 18.60 6.96
CA GLY A 268 -6.15 17.98 5.75
C GLY A 268 -7.19 17.10 5.06
N TYR A 269 -7.91 16.27 5.80
CA TYR A 269 -8.98 15.44 5.24
C TYR A 269 -10.16 16.27 4.69
N THR A 270 -10.52 17.35 5.39
CA THR A 270 -11.55 18.27 4.90
C THR A 270 -11.13 18.90 3.57
N GLU A 271 -9.89 19.32 3.47
CA GLU A 271 -9.34 19.90 2.23
C GLU A 271 -9.28 18.86 1.11
N LEU A 272 -8.76 17.66 1.37
CA LEU A 272 -8.72 16.56 0.40
C LEU A 272 -10.10 16.20 -0.14
N ALA A 273 -11.12 16.13 0.76
CA ALA A 273 -12.50 15.91 0.35
C ALA A 273 -13.03 17.04 -0.53
N SER A 274 -12.68 18.30 -0.21
CA SER A 274 -13.07 19.48 -1.00
C SER A 274 -12.48 19.47 -2.41
N LEU A 275 -11.32 18.82 -2.58
CA LEU A 275 -10.64 18.61 -3.86
C LEU A 275 -11.19 17.41 -4.65
N GLY A 276 -12.17 16.68 -4.10
CA GLY A 276 -12.80 15.52 -4.72
C GLY A 276 -12.04 14.21 -4.49
N LEU A 277 -11.09 14.17 -3.57
CA LEU A 277 -10.38 12.96 -3.19
C LEU A 277 -11.20 12.13 -2.18
N PRO A 278 -11.24 10.79 -2.30
CA PRO A 278 -11.98 9.95 -1.39
C PRO A 278 -11.23 9.80 -0.06
N VAL A 279 -11.76 10.40 0.99
CA VAL A 279 -11.28 10.25 2.37
C VAL A 279 -12.21 9.33 3.16
N SER A 280 -11.75 8.80 4.29
CA SER A 280 -12.59 8.00 5.17
C SER A 280 -13.75 8.85 5.75
N ASP A 281 -14.95 8.27 5.74
CA ASP A 281 -16.12 8.80 6.46
C ASP A 281 -16.19 8.30 7.91
N ARG A 282 -15.28 7.40 8.29
CA ARG A 282 -15.17 6.79 9.62
C ARG A 282 -13.89 7.24 10.31
N MET A 283 -13.87 8.50 10.67
CA MET A 283 -12.81 9.09 11.48
C MET A 283 -13.43 9.84 12.65
N ASP A 284 -12.70 9.86 13.77
CA ASP A 284 -13.11 10.50 15.00
C ASP A 284 -11.91 11.17 15.67
N VAL A 285 -12.11 12.37 16.21
CA VAL A 285 -11.08 13.07 16.97
C VAL A 285 -11.36 12.84 18.45
N ARG A 286 -10.36 12.36 19.18
CA ARG A 286 -10.38 12.07 20.62
C ARG A 286 -9.37 12.93 21.36
N ASP A 287 -9.82 13.48 22.50
CA ASP A 287 -8.99 14.23 23.44
C ASP A 287 -8.29 13.31 24.43
#